data_149e1db24745f03fec35be7d68584ae0
#
_entry.id   149e1db24745f03fec35be7d68584ae0
#
_cell.length_a   1.000
_cell.length_b   1.000
_cell.length_c   1.000
_cell.angle_alpha   90.00
_cell.angle_beta   90.00
_cell.angle_gamma   90.00
#
_symmetry.space_group_name_H-M   'P 1'
#
loop_
_entity.id
_entity.type
_entity.pdbx_description
1 polymer ?
#
loop_
_entity_poly.entity_id
_entity_poly.type
_entity_poly.pdbx_seq_one_letter_code
_entity_poly.pdbx_strand_id
1 'polypeptide(L)'
;MVDDRHTNLDEVFHALADTTRRAMIVRLASGEHTVGELARPFEMSLNAAVKHVKVLERAGLLRRRVQGRAHFCSLDARPLKEAAAFVRAYEGFWSDRLDALDSLLRQTSRPES
;
A
#
# COMPACT_ATOMS: atom_id res chain seq x y z
N MET A 1 -21.04 10.80 -10.68
CA MET A 1 -20.51 11.52 -9.53
C MET A 1 -19.58 10.62 -8.72
N VAL A 2 -18.39 11.06 -8.49
CA VAL A 2 -17.40 10.25 -7.75
C VAL A 2 -17.78 10.31 -6.26
N ASP A 3 -17.88 9.13 -5.65
CA ASP A 3 -18.10 9.05 -4.23
C ASP A 3 -16.74 9.25 -3.54
N ASP A 4 -16.62 10.33 -2.76
CA ASP A 4 -15.38 10.67 -2.06
C ASP A 4 -14.96 9.59 -1.06
N ARG A 5 -15.87 8.68 -0.71
CA ARG A 5 -15.58 7.59 0.20
C ARG A 5 -15.01 6.37 -0.50
N HIS A 6 -15.05 6.37 -1.83
CA HIS A 6 -14.48 5.27 -2.58
C HIS A 6 -12.97 5.32 -2.56
N THR A 7 -12.36 4.20 -2.18
CA THR A 7 -10.93 4.04 -2.28
C THR A 7 -10.54 3.90 -3.74
N ASN A 8 -9.60 4.71 -4.18
CA ASN A 8 -9.01 4.57 -5.51
C ASN A 8 -7.89 3.56 -5.41
N LEU A 9 -8.17 2.32 -5.82
CA LEU A 9 -7.19 1.23 -5.73
C LEU A 9 -5.95 1.48 -6.57
N ASP A 10 -6.10 2.14 -7.71
CA ASP A 10 -4.94 2.46 -8.56
C ASP A 10 -3.96 3.35 -7.81
N GLU A 11 -4.45 4.36 -7.12
CA GLU A 11 -3.60 5.25 -6.35
C GLU A 11 -3.01 4.55 -5.13
N VAL A 12 -3.76 3.65 -4.49
CA VAL A 12 -3.24 2.87 -3.37
C VAL A 12 -2.08 1.99 -3.82
N PHE A 13 -2.26 1.24 -4.90
CA PHE A 13 -1.20 0.38 -5.41
C PHE A 13 -0.01 1.17 -5.92
N HIS A 14 -0.27 2.32 -6.54
CA HIS A 14 0.83 3.21 -6.94
C HIS A 14 1.64 3.66 -5.71
N ALA A 15 0.95 4.06 -4.64
CA ALA A 15 1.63 4.47 -3.42
C ALA A 15 2.45 3.32 -2.82
N LEU A 16 1.93 2.10 -2.86
CA LEU A 16 2.60 0.93 -2.31
C LEU A 16 3.73 0.42 -3.20
N ALA A 17 3.85 0.91 -4.42
CA ALA A 17 4.85 0.44 -5.37
C ALA A 17 6.25 0.99 -5.11
N ASP A 18 6.45 1.76 -4.06
CA ASP A 18 7.73 2.36 -3.72
C ASP A 18 8.19 1.92 -2.34
N THR A 19 9.45 1.49 -2.24
CA THR A 19 10.02 0.98 -0.99
C THR A 19 9.98 2.02 0.13
N THR A 20 10.33 3.26 -0.19
CA THR A 20 10.35 4.35 0.80
C THR A 20 8.95 4.62 1.34
N ARG A 21 7.96 4.68 0.45
CA ARG A 21 6.58 4.92 0.88
C ARG A 21 6.06 3.78 1.75
N ARG A 22 6.39 2.53 1.42
CA ARG A 22 6.02 1.40 2.28
C ARG A 22 6.64 1.51 3.67
N ALA A 23 7.90 1.93 3.74
CA ALA A 23 8.56 2.14 5.01
C ALA A 23 7.94 3.28 5.81
N MET A 24 7.52 4.34 5.13
CA MET A 24 6.80 5.45 5.79
C MET A 24 5.48 4.98 6.39
N ILE A 25 4.75 4.14 5.67
CA ILE A 25 3.49 3.57 6.18
C ILE A 25 3.74 2.77 7.45
N VAL A 26 4.79 1.94 7.47
CA VAL A 26 5.14 1.15 8.65
C VAL A 26 5.43 2.08 9.84
N ARG A 27 6.16 3.16 9.62
CA ARG A 27 6.43 4.12 10.67
C ARG A 27 5.17 4.80 11.16
N LEU A 28 4.28 5.17 10.26
CA LEU A 28 3.01 5.81 10.62
C LEU A 28 2.09 4.86 11.40
N ALA A 29 2.26 3.56 11.23
CA ALA A 29 1.48 2.58 11.98
C ALA A 29 1.77 2.65 13.48
N SER A 30 2.94 3.14 13.87
CA SER A 30 3.31 3.28 15.29
C SER A 30 2.84 4.60 15.91
N GLY A 31 2.32 5.51 15.10
CA GLY A 31 1.79 6.78 15.59
C GLY A 31 2.05 7.92 14.64
N GLU A 32 1.59 9.09 15.05
CA GLU A 32 1.70 10.32 14.27
C GLU A 32 3.17 10.78 14.21
N HIS A 33 3.58 11.25 13.05
CA HIS A 33 4.93 11.79 12.84
C HIS A 33 4.85 13.04 11.99
N THR A 34 5.80 13.96 12.21
CA THR A 34 5.97 15.09 11.28
C THR A 34 6.62 14.59 10.00
N VAL A 35 6.52 15.38 8.93
CA VAL A 35 7.18 15.05 7.66
C VAL A 35 8.69 14.87 7.87
N GLY A 36 9.30 15.76 8.67
CA GLY A 36 10.72 15.66 8.98
C GLY A 36 11.08 14.35 9.69
N GLU A 37 10.25 13.94 10.65
CA GLU A 37 10.45 12.68 11.35
C GLU A 37 10.33 11.49 10.42
N LEU A 38 9.38 11.53 9.49
CA LEU A 38 9.22 10.46 8.49
C LEU A 38 10.43 10.37 7.56
N ALA A 39 11.04 11.50 7.23
CA ALA A 39 12.18 11.55 6.33
C ALA A 39 13.49 11.12 6.99
N ARG A 40 13.58 11.24 8.30
CA ARG A 40 14.85 11.09 9.04
C ARG A 40 15.60 9.79 8.77
N PRO A 41 14.93 8.61 8.71
CA PRO A 41 15.67 7.37 8.48
C PRO A 41 16.20 7.20 7.06
N PHE A 42 15.84 8.07 6.15
CA PHE A 42 16.17 7.92 4.73
C PHE A 42 17.15 9.00 4.29
N GLU A 43 18.03 8.64 3.36
CA GLU A 43 18.92 9.62 2.74
C GLU A 43 18.19 10.34 1.62
N MET A 44 17.36 11.31 1.99
CA MET A 44 16.60 12.08 1.00
C MET A 44 16.42 13.50 1.50
N SER A 45 16.19 14.41 0.54
CA SER A 45 15.85 15.77 0.86
C SER A 45 14.45 15.88 1.43
N LEU A 46 14.18 16.96 2.13
CA LEU A 46 12.84 17.24 2.61
C LEU A 46 11.84 17.35 1.44
N ASN A 47 12.28 17.93 0.31
CA ASN A 47 11.42 18.03 -0.87
C ASN A 47 11.02 16.64 -1.39
N ALA A 48 11.94 15.69 -1.40
CA ALA A 48 11.63 14.33 -1.82
C ALA A 48 10.65 13.69 -0.85
N ALA A 49 10.85 13.89 0.45
CA ALA A 49 9.94 13.37 1.47
C ALA A 49 8.53 13.94 1.29
N VAL A 50 8.43 15.24 1.01
CA VAL A 50 7.13 15.89 0.77
C VAL A 50 6.43 15.28 -0.44
N LYS A 51 7.17 14.94 -1.49
CA LYS A 51 6.58 14.29 -2.67
C LYS A 51 6.01 12.92 -2.32
N HIS A 52 6.72 12.13 -1.53
CA HIS A 52 6.22 10.83 -1.07
C HIS A 52 4.99 10.98 -0.20
N VAL A 53 4.99 11.96 0.70
CA VAL A 53 3.85 12.25 1.56
C VAL A 53 2.62 12.62 0.72
N LYS A 54 2.81 13.41 -0.33
CA LYS A 54 1.69 13.79 -1.21
C LYS A 54 1.11 12.59 -1.94
N VAL A 55 1.93 11.66 -2.37
CA VAL A 55 1.44 10.43 -3.01
C VAL A 55 0.62 9.60 -2.03
N LEU A 56 1.10 9.45 -0.80
CA LEU A 56 0.37 8.73 0.25
C LEU A 56 -0.94 9.43 0.61
N GLU A 57 -0.91 10.74 0.67
CA GLU A 57 -2.10 11.54 0.98
C GLU A 57 -3.15 11.41 -0.12
N ARG A 58 -2.72 11.47 -1.38
CA ARG A 58 -3.63 11.32 -2.53
C ARG A 58 -4.28 9.94 -2.55
N ALA A 59 -3.56 8.92 -2.12
CA ALA A 59 -4.09 7.56 -2.04
C ALA A 59 -5.04 7.37 -0.85
N GLY A 60 -5.18 8.38 0.00
CA GLY A 60 -6.02 8.30 1.20
C GLY A 60 -5.38 7.53 2.35
N LEU A 61 -4.10 7.18 2.21
CA LEU A 61 -3.36 6.43 3.23
C LEU A 61 -2.82 7.30 4.34
N LEU A 62 -2.69 8.58 4.08
CA LEU A 62 -2.09 9.54 5.02
C LEU A 62 -3.01 10.74 5.16
N ARG A 63 -3.23 11.14 6.39
CA ARG A 63 -3.94 12.38 6.73
C ARG A 63 -2.94 13.34 7.30
N ARG A 64 -3.03 14.57 6.87
CA ARG A 64 -2.14 15.63 7.34
C ARG A 64 -2.92 16.61 8.19
N ARG A 65 -2.36 16.91 9.35
CA ARG A 65 -2.88 17.95 10.25
C ARG A 65 -1.82 19.03 10.39
N VAL A 66 -2.21 20.26 10.10
CA VAL A 66 -1.31 21.39 10.20
C VAL A 66 -1.52 22.08 11.53
N GLN A 67 -0.44 22.31 12.26
CA GLN A 67 -0.47 23.06 13.51
C GLN A 67 0.74 23.99 13.49
N GLY A 68 0.48 25.29 13.31
CA GLY A 68 1.54 26.27 13.12
C GLY A 68 2.31 25.95 11.85
N ARG A 69 3.62 25.75 11.98
CA ARG A 69 4.47 25.38 10.85
C ARG A 69 4.67 23.87 10.73
N ALA A 70 4.17 23.12 11.69
CA ALA A 70 4.35 21.68 11.71
C ALA A 70 3.23 20.98 10.95
N HIS A 71 3.60 19.99 10.16
CA HIS A 71 2.68 19.12 9.44
C HIS A 71 2.77 17.73 10.05
N PHE A 72 1.71 17.33 10.73
CA PHE A 72 1.65 16.03 11.39
C PHE A 72 0.91 15.05 10.50
N CYS A 73 1.53 13.92 10.28
CA CYS A 73 1.00 12.88 9.41
C CYS A 73 0.53 11.69 10.24
N SER A 74 -0.65 11.18 9.93
CA SER A 74 -1.19 9.99 10.54
C SER A 74 -1.66 9.02 9.47
N LEU A 75 -1.69 7.74 9.81
CA LEU A 75 -2.11 6.68 8.89
C LEU A 75 -3.63 6.54 8.92
N ASP A 76 -4.21 6.47 7.72
CA ASP A 76 -5.57 5.98 7.56
C ASP A 76 -5.46 4.59 6.93
N ALA A 77 -5.77 3.57 7.70
CA ALA A 77 -5.60 2.18 7.26
C ALA A 77 -6.74 1.67 6.39
N ARG A 78 -7.84 2.42 6.24
CA ARG A 78 -8.99 1.95 5.46
C ARG A 78 -8.64 1.57 4.03
N PRO A 79 -7.90 2.40 3.27
CA PRO A 79 -7.53 2.00 1.91
C PRO A 79 -6.65 0.75 1.88
N LEU A 80 -5.82 0.53 2.89
CA LEU A 80 -5.01 -0.69 2.98
C LEU A 80 -5.90 -1.92 3.17
N LYS A 81 -6.94 -1.80 3.99
CA LYS A 81 -7.88 -2.91 4.20
C LYS A 81 -8.61 -3.25 2.91
N GLU A 82 -9.02 -2.25 2.16
CA GLU A 82 -9.70 -2.46 0.87
C GLU A 82 -8.77 -3.09 -0.15
N ALA A 83 -7.52 -2.62 -0.22
CA ALA A 83 -6.52 -3.20 -1.12
C ALA A 83 -6.22 -4.65 -0.72
N ALA A 84 -6.09 -4.92 0.57
CA ALA A 84 -5.85 -6.27 1.08
C ALA A 84 -7.02 -7.20 0.76
N ALA A 85 -8.25 -6.71 0.88
CA ALA A 85 -9.44 -7.50 0.53
C ALA A 85 -9.46 -7.82 -0.96
N PHE A 86 -9.11 -6.86 -1.80
CA PHE A 86 -9.01 -7.09 -3.23
C PHE A 86 -7.97 -8.17 -3.54
N VAL A 87 -6.78 -8.05 -2.96
CA VAL A 87 -5.69 -9.00 -3.21
C VAL A 87 -6.07 -10.39 -2.73
N ARG A 88 -6.70 -10.50 -1.55
CA ARG A 88 -7.13 -11.81 -1.02
C ARG A 88 -8.17 -12.47 -1.91
N ALA A 89 -9.14 -11.72 -2.39
CA ALA A 89 -10.16 -12.26 -3.30
C ALA A 89 -9.52 -12.74 -4.60
N TYR A 90 -8.59 -11.95 -5.12
CA TYR A 90 -7.89 -12.29 -6.35
C TYR A 90 -6.96 -13.48 -6.16
N GLU A 91 -6.28 -13.53 -5.02
CA GLU A 91 -5.42 -14.65 -4.65
C GLU A 91 -6.21 -15.95 -4.57
N GLY A 92 -7.39 -15.94 -3.92
CA GLY A 92 -8.24 -17.11 -3.84
C GLY A 92 -8.63 -17.62 -5.22
N PHE A 93 -9.04 -16.70 -6.09
CA PHE A 93 -9.42 -17.03 -7.47
C PHE A 93 -8.26 -17.68 -8.22
N TRP A 94 -7.06 -17.11 -8.14
CA TRP A 94 -5.89 -17.63 -8.82
C TRP A 94 -5.36 -18.90 -8.17
N SER A 95 -5.46 -19.02 -6.86
CA SER A 95 -5.05 -20.22 -6.15
C SER A 95 -5.82 -21.45 -6.63
N ASP A 96 -7.15 -21.30 -6.75
CA ASP A 96 -7.99 -22.39 -7.24
C ASP A 96 -7.61 -22.79 -8.68
N ARG A 97 -7.37 -21.80 -9.52
CA ARG A 97 -6.98 -22.05 -10.92
C ARG A 97 -5.61 -22.69 -11.01
N LEU A 98 -4.66 -22.25 -10.19
CA LEU A 98 -3.33 -22.83 -10.16
C LEU A 98 -3.34 -24.25 -9.63
N ASP A 99 -4.19 -24.53 -8.64
CA ASP A 99 -4.35 -25.87 -8.10
C ASP A 99 -4.93 -26.81 -9.16
N ALA A 100 -5.91 -26.34 -9.92
CA ALA A 100 -6.48 -27.13 -11.01
C ALA A 100 -5.44 -27.43 -12.07
N LEU A 101 -4.62 -26.42 -12.44
CA LEU A 101 -3.55 -26.61 -13.41
C LEU A 101 -2.49 -27.59 -12.89
N ASP A 102 -2.12 -27.45 -11.63
CA ASP A 102 -1.16 -28.35 -11.00
C ASP A 102 -1.65 -29.80 -11.05
N SER A 103 -2.93 -30.03 -10.76
CA SER A 103 -3.53 -31.36 -10.85
C SER A 103 -3.45 -31.93 -12.24
N LEU A 104 -3.74 -31.10 -13.25
CA LEU A 104 -3.63 -31.51 -14.65
C LEU A 104 -2.19 -31.89 -15.02
N LEU A 105 -1.25 -31.06 -14.59
CA LEU A 105 0.17 -31.31 -14.87
C LEU A 105 0.66 -32.59 -14.21
N ARG A 106 0.20 -32.88 -13.00
CA ARG A 106 0.56 -34.11 -12.31
C ARG A 106 0.02 -35.33 -13.03
N GLN A 107 -1.19 -35.24 -13.58
CA GLN A 107 -1.77 -36.34 -14.34
C GLN A 107 -1.03 -36.59 -15.65
N THR A 108 -0.59 -35.51 -16.34
CA THR A 108 0.04 -35.63 -17.64
C THR A 108 1.53 -35.89 -17.57
N SER A 109 2.20 -35.45 -16.50
CA SER A 109 3.63 -35.61 -16.32
C SER A 109 4.00 -36.79 -15.45
N ARG A 110 3.04 -37.64 -15.14
CA ARG A 110 3.27 -38.83 -14.35
C ARG A 110 4.28 -39.72 -15.09
N PRO A 111 5.37 -40.07 -14.46
CA PRO A 111 6.31 -40.97 -15.15
C PRO A 111 5.64 -42.31 -15.41
N GLU A 112 5.78 -42.77 -16.61
CA GLU A 112 5.34 -44.10 -16.91
C GLU A 112 6.25 -45.09 -16.21
N SER A 113 5.67 -45.78 -15.29
CA SER A 113 6.42 -46.83 -14.60
C SER A 113 6.46 -48.08 -15.43
#